data_d019edd3ef2e888958fb0aaaa14ce295
#
_entry.id   d019edd3ef2e888958fb0aaaa14ce295
#
_cell.length_a   1.000
_cell.length_b   1.000
_cell.length_c   1.000
_cell.angle_alpha   90.00
_cell.angle_beta   90.00
_cell.angle_gamma   90.00
#
_symmetry.space_group_name_H-M   'P 1'
#
loop_
_entity.id
_entity.type
_entity.pdbx_description
1 polymer ?
#
loop_
_entity_poly.entity_id
_entity_poly.type
_entity_poly.pdbx_seq_one_letter_code
_entity_poly.pdbx_strand_id
1 'polypeptide(L)'
;MRYTIIQITTFFFVILNITFAIAQDKDTLYVQEYPHKWWVKAFIPNKMLTILHDKEIYNPTYPQNIGVGLRKIIGMNLLVSFSVFPLKTDTDLSSSITDFQMHKYGKKLLLDGYYQDYRGFFTQREQDGKKVYTLFPNFTVKRWGLDGTYVLRNKRFSLRAAFEQSEKQIKSAGSLLLGSGFYYHKIVPDASQQQSLPKAFDNYQMGANIGYAYSWVVSPRWLLAGMVSAGVNFGNNSEVLAWHNLRAYPASIGRLTLNYNREDWSFALTGIFNNKTVYSPSAQSFELLAPTTQFTITRHIR
;
A
#
# COMPACT_ATOMS: atom_id res chain seq x y z
N MET A 1 24.48 -3.94 -3.96
CA MET A 1 24.08 -2.52 -3.96
C MET A 1 23.87 -1.90 -5.35
N ARG A 2 24.79 -2.00 -6.31
CA ARG A 2 24.59 -1.46 -7.68
C ARG A 2 23.40 -2.06 -8.44
N TYR A 3 23.19 -3.37 -8.39
CA TYR A 3 22.03 -4.04 -9.04
C TYR A 3 20.68 -3.63 -8.47
N THR A 4 20.60 -3.37 -7.16
CA THR A 4 19.36 -2.93 -6.49
C THR A 4 18.95 -1.52 -6.93
N ILE A 5 19.94 -0.62 -7.11
CA ILE A 5 19.69 0.76 -7.58
C ILE A 5 19.22 0.75 -9.04
N ILE A 6 19.82 -0.09 -9.89
CA ILE A 6 19.43 -0.22 -11.31
C ILE A 6 18.00 -0.79 -11.41
N GLN A 7 17.64 -1.79 -10.62
CA GLN A 7 16.28 -2.35 -10.61
C GLN A 7 15.25 -1.32 -10.14
N ILE A 8 15.56 -0.53 -9.12
CA ILE A 8 14.69 0.55 -8.64
C ILE A 8 14.55 1.63 -9.71
N THR A 9 15.64 2.03 -10.38
CA THR A 9 15.61 3.06 -11.44
C THR A 9 14.85 2.59 -12.67
N THR A 10 15.01 1.33 -13.09
CA THR A 10 14.28 0.76 -14.23
C THR A 10 12.78 0.64 -13.92
N PHE A 11 12.43 0.23 -12.69
CA PHE A 11 11.06 0.19 -12.20
C PHE A 11 10.39 1.58 -12.26
N PHE A 12 11.11 2.62 -11.84
CA PHE A 12 10.65 4.01 -11.95
C PHE A 12 10.46 4.47 -13.39
N PHE A 13 11.37 4.10 -14.30
CA PHE A 13 11.31 4.53 -15.70
C PHE A 13 10.12 3.92 -16.46
N VAL A 14 9.78 2.67 -16.17
CA VAL A 14 8.61 1.99 -16.76
C VAL A 14 7.31 2.64 -16.30
N ILE A 15 7.20 3.03 -15.02
CA ILE A 15 6.00 3.71 -14.49
C ILE A 15 5.85 5.12 -15.07
N LEU A 16 6.95 5.81 -15.37
CA LEU A 16 6.93 7.18 -15.92
C LEU A 16 6.28 7.24 -17.31
N ASN A 17 6.41 6.19 -18.12
CA ASN A 17 5.97 6.20 -19.52
C ASN A 17 4.52 5.75 -19.77
N ILE A 18 3.79 5.24 -18.78
CA ILE A 18 2.39 4.77 -18.94
C ILE A 18 1.36 5.93 -18.87
N THR A 19 1.76 7.17 -19.07
CA THR A 19 0.86 8.33 -18.98
C THR A 19 0.39 8.86 -20.32
N PHE A 20 -0.27 8.07 -21.10
CA PHE A 20 -1.11 8.63 -22.17
C PHE A 20 -2.46 9.05 -21.59
N ALA A 21 -2.59 10.35 -21.36
CA ALA A 21 -3.82 10.98 -20.90
C ALA A 21 -4.82 11.06 -22.07
N ILE A 22 -5.79 10.18 -22.08
CA ILE A 22 -7.05 10.46 -22.77
C ILE A 22 -7.79 11.44 -21.85
N ALA A 23 -7.73 12.72 -22.18
CA ALA A 23 -8.45 13.77 -21.48
C ALA A 23 -9.96 13.52 -21.66
N GLN A 24 -10.61 13.03 -20.63
CA GLN A 24 -12.06 12.90 -20.57
C GLN A 24 -12.57 13.92 -19.56
N ASP A 25 -13.44 14.84 -19.99
CA ASP A 25 -14.00 15.87 -19.12
C ASP A 25 -14.79 15.21 -17.97
N LYS A 26 -14.59 15.74 -16.77
CA LYS A 26 -15.36 15.37 -15.59
C LYS A 26 -16.73 16.03 -15.62
N ASP A 27 -17.71 15.35 -15.04
CA ASP A 27 -19.03 15.93 -14.78
C ASP A 27 -18.90 16.95 -13.65
N THR A 28 -18.90 18.24 -14.00
CA THR A 28 -18.71 19.36 -13.05
C THR A 28 -19.77 19.45 -11.97
N LEU A 29 -20.93 18.81 -12.18
CA LEU A 29 -21.98 18.67 -11.15
C LEU A 29 -21.55 17.70 -10.02
N TYR A 30 -20.58 16.82 -10.27
CA TYR A 30 -20.12 15.81 -9.32
C TYR A 30 -18.70 16.07 -8.80
N VAL A 31 -17.82 16.61 -9.64
CA VAL A 31 -16.41 16.79 -9.30
C VAL A 31 -15.93 18.16 -9.76
N GLN A 32 -15.27 18.88 -8.88
CA GLN A 32 -14.70 20.18 -9.14
C GLN A 32 -13.19 20.17 -8.90
N GLU A 33 -12.42 20.75 -9.80
CA GLU A 33 -10.99 21.00 -9.57
C GLU A 33 -10.82 22.19 -8.62
N TYR A 34 -9.82 22.13 -7.75
CA TYR A 34 -9.44 23.29 -6.97
C TYR A 34 -8.89 24.38 -7.90
N PRO A 35 -9.19 25.67 -7.64
CA PRO A 35 -8.66 26.79 -8.43
C PRO A 35 -7.13 26.94 -8.29
N HIS A 36 -6.56 26.30 -7.30
CA HIS A 36 -5.15 26.35 -6.98
C HIS A 36 -4.33 25.41 -7.87
N LYS A 37 -3.22 25.91 -8.42
CA LYS A 37 -2.33 25.15 -9.30
C LYS A 37 -1.41 24.21 -8.52
N TRP A 38 -1.07 24.57 -7.29
CA TRP A 38 -0.11 23.86 -6.44
C TRP A 38 -0.74 23.40 -5.14
N TRP A 39 -0.17 22.39 -4.55
CA TRP A 39 -0.40 22.02 -3.16
C TRP A 39 0.88 21.45 -2.55
N VAL A 40 1.00 21.63 -1.24
CA VAL A 40 2.03 21.03 -0.40
C VAL A 40 1.34 20.19 0.66
N LYS A 41 1.87 19.02 0.93
CA LYS A 41 1.36 18.10 1.96
C LYS A 41 2.42 17.82 3.00
N ALA A 42 1.99 17.76 4.25
CA ALA A 42 2.69 17.11 5.34
C ALA A 42 1.84 15.94 5.82
N PHE A 43 2.45 14.79 6.10
CA PHE A 43 1.71 13.62 6.54
C PHE A 43 2.54 12.77 7.50
N ILE A 44 1.84 12.07 8.39
CA ILE A 44 2.41 11.13 9.34
C ILE A 44 1.84 9.75 9.02
N PRO A 45 2.58 8.90 8.30
CA PRO A 45 2.16 7.54 8.02
C PRO A 45 2.61 6.61 9.15
N ASN A 46 1.71 5.76 9.61
CA ASN A 46 2.04 4.59 10.42
C ASN A 46 1.88 3.36 9.52
N LYS A 47 3.00 2.81 9.08
CA LYS A 47 3.07 1.66 8.18
C LYS A 47 3.44 0.43 8.97
N MET A 48 2.74 -0.68 8.73
CA MET A 48 2.95 -1.94 9.40
C MET A 48 3.09 -3.06 8.37
N LEU A 49 3.86 -4.09 8.68
CA LEU A 49 3.92 -5.35 7.97
C LEU A 49 3.87 -6.48 8.99
N THR A 50 2.72 -7.12 9.11
CA THR A 50 2.52 -8.26 9.99
C THR A 50 2.45 -9.53 9.16
N ILE A 51 3.09 -10.59 9.63
CA ILE A 51 3.05 -11.91 9.01
C ILE A 51 2.26 -12.81 9.93
N LEU A 52 1.23 -13.47 9.37
CA LEU A 52 0.52 -14.55 10.06
C LEU A 52 0.93 -15.87 9.43
N HIS A 53 1.37 -16.79 10.26
CA HIS A 53 1.67 -18.17 9.87
C HIS A 53 1.21 -19.09 10.98
N ASP A 54 0.34 -20.02 10.64
CA ASP A 54 -0.39 -20.86 11.61
C ASP A 54 -1.11 -19.99 12.65
N LYS A 55 -0.73 -20.09 13.91
CA LYS A 55 -1.28 -19.30 15.02
C LYS A 55 -0.34 -18.19 15.50
N GLU A 56 0.81 -18.02 14.84
CA GLU A 56 1.82 -17.06 15.22
C GLU A 56 1.68 -15.75 14.42
N ILE A 57 1.91 -14.64 15.12
CA ILE A 57 1.88 -13.30 14.56
C ILE A 57 3.29 -12.71 14.70
N TYR A 58 3.97 -12.51 13.57
CA TYR A 58 5.29 -11.93 13.51
C TYR A 58 5.20 -10.45 13.20
N ASN A 59 5.73 -9.62 14.07
CA ASN A 59 5.78 -8.18 13.94
C ASN A 59 7.22 -7.69 13.96
N PRO A 60 7.61 -6.71 13.13
CA PRO A 60 8.86 -5.97 13.31
C PRO A 60 8.66 -4.85 14.35
N THR A 61 9.75 -4.26 14.82
CA THR A 61 9.71 -3.00 15.58
C THR A 61 9.53 -1.84 14.62
N TYR A 62 8.46 -1.03 14.79
CA TYR A 62 8.09 0.01 13.82
C TYR A 62 8.70 1.38 14.16
N PRO A 63 9.38 2.04 13.22
CA PRO A 63 9.77 3.43 13.39
C PRO A 63 8.58 4.37 13.16
N GLN A 64 8.61 5.55 13.78
CA GLN A 64 7.73 6.65 13.39
C GLN A 64 8.20 7.23 12.06
N ASN A 65 7.25 7.50 11.16
CA ASN A 65 7.53 8.06 9.85
C ASN A 65 6.91 9.45 9.73
N ILE A 66 7.62 10.34 9.04
CA ILE A 66 7.11 11.65 8.61
C ILE A 66 7.25 11.74 7.11
N GLY A 67 6.27 12.31 6.44
CA GLY A 67 6.28 12.45 4.99
C GLY A 67 5.89 13.84 4.52
N VAL A 68 6.40 14.19 3.35
CA VAL A 68 6.06 15.41 2.63
C VAL A 68 5.62 15.08 1.22
N GLY A 69 4.74 15.90 0.65
CA GLY A 69 4.26 15.73 -0.71
C GLY A 69 4.16 17.04 -1.45
N LEU A 70 4.44 16.99 -2.75
CA LEU A 70 4.38 18.12 -3.67
C LEU A 70 3.61 17.74 -4.94
N ARG A 71 2.87 18.71 -5.48
CA ARG A 71 2.14 18.54 -6.75
C ARG A 71 3.05 18.86 -7.94
N LYS A 72 2.90 18.05 -8.99
CA LYS A 72 3.48 18.29 -10.32
C LYS A 72 5.01 18.41 -10.41
N ILE A 73 5.75 17.63 -9.64
CA ILE A 73 7.15 17.43 -10.00
C ILE A 73 7.18 16.42 -11.16
N ILE A 74 7.68 16.86 -12.33
CA ILE A 74 7.77 16.05 -13.56
C ILE A 74 6.41 15.42 -13.95
N GLY A 75 5.31 16.20 -13.86
CA GLY A 75 3.96 15.72 -14.24
C GLY A 75 3.30 14.75 -13.27
N MET A 76 3.94 14.42 -12.14
CA MET A 76 3.43 13.52 -11.11
C MET A 76 3.34 14.22 -9.76
N ASN A 77 2.44 13.72 -8.91
CA ASN A 77 2.42 14.09 -7.51
C ASN A 77 3.42 13.22 -6.77
N LEU A 78 4.38 13.84 -6.09
CA LEU A 78 5.40 13.13 -5.32
C LEU A 78 5.02 13.13 -3.85
N LEU A 79 4.97 11.94 -3.26
CA LEU A 79 4.80 11.71 -1.83
C LEU A 79 6.00 10.90 -1.33
N VAL A 80 6.76 11.45 -0.39
CA VAL A 80 7.94 10.80 0.18
C VAL A 80 7.81 10.77 1.69
N SER A 81 8.07 9.62 2.29
CA SER A 81 8.11 9.47 3.75
C SER A 81 9.47 8.96 4.21
N PHE A 82 9.92 9.46 5.36
CA PHE A 82 11.18 9.09 5.99
C PHE A 82 10.92 8.55 7.38
N SER A 83 11.71 7.55 7.80
CA SER A 83 11.74 7.09 9.18
C SER A 83 12.55 8.07 10.02
N VAL A 84 11.93 8.65 11.07
CA VAL A 84 12.56 9.73 11.85
C VAL A 84 13.05 9.23 13.21
N PHE A 85 12.28 8.37 13.87
CA PHE A 85 12.61 7.84 15.19
C PHE A 85 12.28 6.35 15.29
N PRO A 86 13.19 5.51 15.81
CA PRO A 86 12.81 4.17 16.24
C PRO A 86 11.86 4.32 17.44
N LEU A 87 10.68 3.70 17.39
CA LEU A 87 9.88 3.54 18.60
C LEU A 87 10.63 2.61 19.53
N LYS A 88 10.81 3.04 20.80
CA LYS A 88 11.22 2.13 21.86
C LYS A 88 10.11 1.09 22.01
N THR A 89 10.44 -0.15 21.75
CA THR A 89 9.58 -1.30 22.06
C THR A 89 10.06 -1.92 23.35
N ASP A 90 9.19 -2.69 24.00
CA ASP A 90 9.54 -3.47 25.21
C ASP A 90 10.51 -4.63 24.89
N THR A 91 11.09 -4.64 23.69
CA THR A 91 12.03 -5.66 23.20
C THR A 91 13.37 -5.04 22.86
N ASP A 92 14.46 -5.77 23.09
CA ASP A 92 15.82 -5.38 22.66
C ASP A 92 16.05 -5.55 21.16
N LEU A 93 15.02 -5.98 20.41
CA LEU A 93 15.09 -6.14 18.98
C LEU A 93 15.03 -4.78 18.26
N SER A 94 16.00 -4.54 17.40
CA SER A 94 15.98 -3.45 16.43
C SER A 94 15.75 -4.02 15.03
N SER A 95 14.59 -3.73 14.43
CA SER A 95 14.31 -4.15 13.05
C SER A 95 14.95 -3.20 12.05
N SER A 96 15.52 -3.75 10.97
CA SER A 96 15.94 -2.98 9.79
C SER A 96 14.81 -2.93 8.79
N ILE A 97 14.34 -1.73 8.44
CA ILE A 97 13.17 -1.52 7.58
C ILE A 97 13.52 -0.57 6.44
N THR A 98 13.29 -1.05 5.22
CA THR A 98 13.21 -0.22 4.02
C THR A 98 11.82 -0.36 3.45
N ASP A 99 11.01 0.70 3.52
CA ASP A 99 9.63 0.71 3.04
C ASP A 99 9.40 1.90 2.12
N PHE A 100 9.33 1.62 0.83
CA PHE A 100 9.01 2.59 -0.21
C PHE A 100 7.65 2.25 -0.81
N GLN A 101 6.74 3.21 -0.79
CA GLN A 101 5.40 3.08 -1.39
C GLN A 101 5.10 4.30 -2.26
N MET A 102 4.49 4.06 -3.40
CA MET A 102 4.06 5.07 -4.36
C MET A 102 2.60 4.86 -4.72
N HIS A 103 1.83 5.95 -4.67
CA HIS A 103 0.44 5.97 -5.08
C HIS A 103 0.23 7.10 -6.09
N LYS A 104 -0.26 6.77 -7.29
CA LYS A 104 -0.62 7.75 -8.31
C LYS A 104 -2.11 7.71 -8.59
N TYR A 105 -2.80 8.75 -8.17
CA TYR A 105 -4.23 8.92 -8.40
C TYR A 105 -4.47 9.67 -9.70
N GLY A 106 -4.77 8.94 -10.77
CA GLY A 106 -5.13 9.47 -12.07
C GLY A 106 -6.62 9.82 -12.18
N LYS A 107 -7.05 10.30 -13.35
CA LYS A 107 -8.47 10.53 -13.65
C LYS A 107 -9.24 9.21 -13.76
N LYS A 108 -8.65 8.19 -14.40
CA LYS A 108 -9.25 6.87 -14.66
C LYS A 108 -8.50 5.72 -14.03
N LEU A 109 -7.23 5.92 -13.72
CA LEU A 109 -6.31 4.87 -13.30
C LEU A 109 -5.67 5.24 -11.96
N LEU A 110 -5.73 4.32 -11.02
CA LEU A 110 -4.91 4.30 -9.82
C LEU A 110 -3.73 3.37 -10.09
N LEU A 111 -2.52 3.83 -9.82
CA LEU A 111 -1.31 3.02 -9.84
C LEU A 111 -0.72 3.00 -8.44
N ASP A 112 -0.51 1.81 -7.92
CA ASP A 112 0.15 1.56 -6.64
C ASP A 112 1.41 0.74 -6.87
N GLY A 113 2.51 1.20 -6.32
CA GLY A 113 3.78 0.47 -6.35
C GLY A 113 4.40 0.45 -4.96
N TYR A 114 5.07 -0.64 -4.61
CA TYR A 114 5.80 -0.73 -3.36
C TYR A 114 7.05 -1.58 -3.49
N TYR A 115 8.03 -1.25 -2.67
CA TYR A 115 9.21 -2.04 -2.37
C TYR A 115 9.43 -2.04 -0.87
N GLN A 116 9.50 -3.22 -0.28
CA GLN A 116 9.61 -3.41 1.16
C GLN A 116 10.67 -4.47 1.46
N ASP A 117 11.58 -4.16 2.37
CA ASP A 117 12.61 -5.06 2.88
C ASP A 117 12.66 -4.91 4.39
N TYR A 118 12.18 -5.92 5.09
CA TYR A 118 12.04 -5.96 6.55
C TYR A 118 12.90 -7.09 7.08
N ARG A 119 13.75 -6.80 8.05
CA ARG A 119 14.58 -7.77 8.76
C ARG A 119 14.45 -7.56 10.26
N GLY A 120 14.30 -8.66 10.99
CA GLY A 120 14.10 -8.67 12.43
C GLY A 120 12.60 -8.61 12.77
N PHE A 121 12.09 -9.69 13.32
CA PHE A 121 10.71 -9.85 13.75
C PHE A 121 10.66 -10.43 15.16
N PHE A 122 9.52 -10.27 15.82
CA PHE A 122 9.23 -10.92 17.07
C PHE A 122 7.80 -11.46 17.09
N THR A 123 7.56 -12.47 17.91
CA THR A 123 6.23 -12.91 18.32
C THR A 123 6.00 -12.54 19.78
N GLN A 124 4.75 -12.29 20.15
CA GLN A 124 4.32 -11.98 21.49
C GLN A 124 3.30 -13.02 21.93
N ARG A 125 3.53 -13.66 23.06
CA ARG A 125 2.55 -14.54 23.73
C ARG A 125 2.29 -14.02 25.14
N GLU A 126 1.13 -14.31 25.68
CA GLU A 126 0.81 -14.07 27.07
C GLU A 126 0.99 -15.38 27.84
N GLN A 127 1.84 -15.33 28.89
CA GLN A 127 2.08 -16.46 29.80
C GLN A 127 2.02 -15.93 31.22
N ASP A 128 1.15 -16.50 32.04
CA ASP A 128 0.93 -16.10 33.44
C ASP A 128 0.67 -14.59 33.64
N GLY A 129 -0.14 -13.98 32.73
CA GLY A 129 -0.45 -12.57 32.75
C GLY A 129 0.71 -11.65 32.36
N LYS A 130 1.82 -12.20 31.88
CA LYS A 130 2.99 -11.45 31.41
C LYS A 130 3.18 -11.63 29.90
N LYS A 131 3.62 -10.56 29.25
CA LYS A 131 4.00 -10.62 27.83
C LYS A 131 5.38 -11.25 27.71
N VAL A 132 5.45 -12.34 26.96
CA VAL A 132 6.71 -13.02 26.62
C VAL A 132 6.99 -12.77 25.13
N TYR A 133 8.18 -12.27 24.82
CA TYR A 133 8.61 -11.98 23.46
C TYR A 133 9.64 -13.02 23.00
N THR A 134 9.44 -13.57 21.80
CA THR A 134 10.43 -14.40 21.13
C THR A 134 10.98 -13.63 19.94
N LEU A 135 12.29 -13.45 19.88
CA LEU A 135 12.96 -12.60 18.89
C LEU A 135 13.55 -13.43 17.75
N PHE A 136 13.37 -12.93 16.52
CA PHE A 136 13.86 -13.53 15.27
C PHE A 136 14.65 -12.48 14.47
N PRO A 137 15.90 -12.17 14.86
CA PRO A 137 16.67 -11.06 14.29
C PRO A 137 17.04 -11.23 12.83
N ASN A 138 17.09 -12.46 12.33
CA ASN A 138 17.40 -12.75 10.94
C ASN A 138 16.19 -13.09 10.06
N PHE A 139 14.98 -13.14 10.64
CA PHE A 139 13.77 -13.32 9.85
C PHE A 139 13.61 -12.13 8.89
N THR A 140 13.58 -12.42 7.58
CA THR A 140 13.55 -11.39 6.55
C THR A 140 12.38 -11.58 5.61
N VAL A 141 11.67 -10.49 5.31
CA VAL A 141 10.65 -10.43 4.27
C VAL A 141 10.98 -9.32 3.30
N LYS A 142 11.22 -9.71 2.05
CA LYS A 142 11.43 -8.80 0.95
C LYS A 142 10.29 -8.94 -0.05
N ARG A 143 9.67 -7.82 -0.41
CA ARG A 143 8.57 -7.84 -1.38
C ARG A 143 8.52 -6.57 -2.21
N TRP A 144 8.03 -6.72 -3.41
CA TRP A 144 7.67 -5.60 -4.27
C TRP A 144 6.44 -5.95 -5.11
N GLY A 145 5.73 -4.93 -5.55
CA GLY A 145 4.55 -5.13 -6.37
C GLY A 145 4.13 -3.86 -7.08
N LEU A 146 3.36 -4.06 -8.12
CA LEU A 146 2.74 -3.02 -8.92
C LEU A 146 1.28 -3.40 -9.15
N ASP A 147 0.37 -2.51 -8.80
CA ASP A 147 -1.07 -2.61 -9.03
C ASP A 147 -1.54 -1.50 -9.94
N GLY A 148 -2.40 -1.84 -10.90
CA GLY A 148 -3.16 -0.89 -11.71
C GLY A 148 -4.65 -1.11 -11.50
N THR A 149 -5.41 -0.07 -11.12
CA THR A 149 -6.87 -0.14 -10.93
C THR A 149 -7.57 0.87 -11.81
N TYR A 150 -8.43 0.40 -12.70
CA TYR A 150 -9.25 1.22 -13.59
C TYR A 150 -10.60 1.54 -12.95
N VAL A 151 -11.02 2.82 -13.03
CA VAL A 151 -12.25 3.36 -12.48
C VAL A 151 -13.28 3.52 -13.62
N LEU A 152 -14.38 2.76 -13.58
CA LEU A 152 -15.36 2.74 -14.67
C LEU A 152 -16.16 4.06 -14.77
N ARG A 153 -16.65 4.58 -13.64
CA ARG A 153 -17.42 5.83 -13.57
C ARG A 153 -16.59 7.05 -13.20
N ASN A 154 -15.43 7.20 -13.78
CA ASN A 154 -14.46 8.25 -13.47
C ASN A 154 -14.94 9.69 -13.74
N LYS A 155 -16.02 9.90 -14.49
CA LYS A 155 -16.63 11.22 -14.68
C LYS A 155 -17.30 11.75 -13.41
N ARG A 156 -17.95 10.87 -12.63
CA ARG A 156 -18.73 11.22 -11.43
C ARG A 156 -18.02 10.91 -10.11
N PHE A 157 -17.18 9.87 -10.10
CA PHE A 157 -16.37 9.50 -8.94
C PHE A 157 -14.92 9.92 -9.15
N SER A 158 -14.33 10.61 -8.17
CA SER A 158 -12.93 11.06 -8.24
C SER A 158 -12.06 10.37 -7.20
N LEU A 159 -11.08 9.57 -7.66
CA LEU A 159 -9.99 9.06 -6.81
C LEU A 159 -9.18 10.19 -6.17
N ARG A 160 -8.99 11.30 -6.91
CA ARG A 160 -8.21 12.45 -6.44
C ARG A 160 -8.92 13.19 -5.33
N ALA A 161 -10.25 13.32 -5.41
CA ALA A 161 -11.03 13.91 -4.33
C ALA A 161 -11.05 12.99 -3.10
N ALA A 162 -11.22 11.67 -3.32
CA ALA A 162 -11.31 10.67 -2.27
C ALA A 162 -10.00 10.54 -1.47
N PHE A 163 -8.87 10.30 -2.14
CA PHE A 163 -7.65 9.81 -1.51
C PHE A 163 -6.45 10.74 -1.64
N GLU A 164 -6.53 11.80 -2.47
CA GLU A 164 -5.41 12.73 -2.68
C GLU A 164 -5.73 14.17 -2.28
N GLN A 165 -7.01 14.55 -2.09
CA GLN A 165 -7.47 15.92 -1.81
C GLN A 165 -6.98 16.95 -2.84
N SER A 166 -6.78 16.54 -4.10
CA SER A 166 -6.40 17.43 -5.21
C SER A 166 -7.57 17.83 -6.10
N GLU A 167 -8.76 17.30 -5.83
CA GLU A 167 -10.06 17.67 -6.40
C GLU A 167 -11.11 17.63 -5.29
N LYS A 168 -12.28 18.21 -5.54
CA LYS A 168 -13.41 18.23 -4.62
C LYS A 168 -14.57 17.40 -5.19
N GLN A 169 -15.06 16.42 -4.44
CA GLN A 169 -16.30 15.72 -4.73
C GLN A 169 -17.48 16.58 -4.25
N ILE A 170 -18.42 16.93 -5.15
CA ILE A 170 -19.55 17.82 -4.86
C ILE A 170 -20.81 17.02 -4.53
N LYS A 171 -21.05 15.92 -5.23
CA LYS A 171 -22.15 14.98 -5.00
C LYS A 171 -21.60 13.59 -4.73
N SER A 172 -22.29 12.87 -3.86
CA SER A 172 -21.95 11.47 -3.58
C SER A 172 -22.01 10.64 -4.86
N ALA A 173 -21.00 9.82 -5.06
CA ALA A 173 -20.90 8.95 -6.23
C ALA A 173 -20.00 7.76 -5.94
N GLY A 174 -20.20 6.69 -6.69
CA GLY A 174 -19.35 5.51 -6.65
C GLY A 174 -19.01 4.97 -8.03
N SER A 175 -18.08 4.03 -8.05
CA SER A 175 -17.62 3.37 -9.26
C SER A 175 -17.23 1.93 -8.99
N LEU A 176 -17.55 1.06 -9.95
CA LEU A 176 -16.88 -0.23 -10.06
C LEU A 176 -15.42 -0.02 -10.44
N LEU A 177 -14.59 -0.91 -9.94
CA LEU A 177 -13.15 -0.95 -10.13
C LEU A 177 -12.74 -2.27 -10.76
N LEU A 178 -11.82 -2.21 -11.71
CA LEU A 178 -11.17 -3.39 -12.29
C LEU A 178 -9.67 -3.22 -12.14
N GLY A 179 -9.02 -4.19 -11.54
CA GLY A 179 -7.60 -4.10 -11.26
C GLY A 179 -6.83 -5.32 -11.71
N SER A 180 -5.53 -5.13 -11.85
CA SER A 180 -4.54 -6.18 -12.10
C SER A 180 -3.24 -5.80 -11.44
N GLY A 181 -2.46 -6.79 -11.01
CA GLY A 181 -1.18 -6.54 -10.37
C GLY A 181 -0.18 -7.66 -10.59
N PHE A 182 1.07 -7.31 -10.35
CA PHE A 182 2.21 -8.22 -10.35
C PHE A 182 3.00 -8.06 -9.05
N TYR A 183 3.40 -9.18 -8.43
CA TYR A 183 4.01 -9.19 -7.11
C TYR A 183 5.14 -10.19 -7.02
N TYR A 184 6.13 -9.82 -6.24
CA TYR A 184 7.21 -10.70 -5.81
C TYR A 184 7.33 -10.67 -4.30
N HIS A 185 7.49 -11.83 -3.71
CA HIS A 185 7.71 -12.02 -2.28
C HIS A 185 8.89 -12.97 -2.06
N LYS A 186 9.74 -12.65 -1.10
CA LYS A 186 10.80 -13.53 -0.62
C LYS A 186 10.74 -13.57 0.89
N ILE A 187 10.65 -14.76 1.45
CA ILE A 187 10.62 -15.01 2.89
C ILE A 187 11.84 -15.84 3.26
N VAL A 188 12.59 -15.35 4.23
CA VAL A 188 13.78 -16.03 4.79
C VAL A 188 13.54 -16.16 6.28
N PRO A 189 13.08 -17.32 6.78
CA PRO A 189 12.90 -17.57 8.21
C PRO A 189 14.21 -17.49 8.97
N ASP A 190 14.15 -17.19 10.27
CA ASP A 190 15.32 -17.21 11.13
C ASP A 190 15.85 -18.65 11.31
N ALA A 191 17.16 -18.78 11.50
CA ALA A 191 17.81 -20.09 11.69
C ALA A 191 17.26 -20.87 12.89
N SER A 192 16.81 -20.17 13.93
CA SER A 192 16.16 -20.78 15.11
C SER A 192 14.83 -21.48 14.80
N GLN A 193 14.23 -21.19 13.62
CA GLN A 193 12.93 -21.71 13.21
C GLN A 193 13.01 -22.81 12.13
N GLN A 194 14.21 -23.24 11.73
CA GLN A 194 14.41 -24.17 10.61
C GLN A 194 13.75 -25.55 10.80
N GLN A 195 13.36 -25.91 12.03
CA GLN A 195 12.63 -27.15 12.29
C GLN A 195 11.12 -27.01 12.06
N SER A 196 10.56 -25.80 12.18
CA SER A 196 9.12 -25.54 12.10
C SER A 196 8.72 -24.78 10.84
N LEU A 197 9.62 -23.98 10.27
CA LEU A 197 9.38 -23.18 9.08
C LEU A 197 10.16 -23.73 7.87
N PRO A 198 9.67 -23.48 6.64
CA PRO A 198 10.35 -23.89 5.42
C PRO A 198 11.70 -23.15 5.28
N LYS A 199 12.58 -23.71 4.44
CA LYS A 199 13.77 -22.97 3.99
C LYS A 199 13.37 -21.67 3.31
N ALA A 200 14.34 -20.77 3.11
CA ALA A 200 14.11 -19.55 2.34
C ALA A 200 13.46 -19.86 0.99
N PHE A 201 12.42 -19.13 0.64
CA PHE A 201 11.70 -19.29 -0.62
C PHE A 201 11.26 -17.93 -1.17
N ASP A 202 11.00 -17.90 -2.46
CA ASP A 202 10.39 -16.76 -3.13
C ASP A 202 9.08 -17.16 -3.83
N ASN A 203 8.33 -16.16 -4.26
CA ASN A 203 7.05 -16.37 -4.92
C ASN A 203 6.75 -15.22 -5.87
N TYR A 204 6.35 -15.55 -7.09
CA TYR A 204 5.87 -14.62 -8.10
C TYR A 204 4.36 -14.79 -8.27
N GLN A 205 3.64 -13.69 -8.34
CA GLN A 205 2.19 -13.69 -8.51
C GLN A 205 1.76 -12.61 -9.51
N MET A 206 0.77 -12.94 -10.33
CA MET A 206 0.07 -11.99 -11.19
C MET A 206 -1.43 -12.30 -11.13
N GLY A 207 -2.26 -11.27 -11.09
CA GLY A 207 -3.69 -11.52 -10.99
C GLY A 207 -4.57 -10.34 -11.33
N ALA A 208 -5.86 -10.58 -11.15
CA ALA A 208 -6.90 -9.59 -11.39
C ALA A 208 -7.79 -9.45 -10.16
N ASN A 209 -8.37 -8.27 -10.00
CA ASN A 209 -9.29 -7.97 -8.93
C ASN A 209 -10.47 -7.14 -9.44
N ILE A 210 -11.59 -7.24 -8.74
CA ILE A 210 -12.76 -6.42 -8.92
C ILE A 210 -13.10 -5.75 -7.60
N GLY A 211 -13.59 -4.52 -7.68
CA GLY A 211 -13.91 -3.77 -6.47
C GLY A 211 -14.97 -2.71 -6.69
N TYR A 212 -15.24 -2.00 -5.62
CA TYR A 212 -16.12 -0.85 -5.60
C TYR A 212 -15.53 0.26 -4.75
N ALA A 213 -15.68 1.49 -5.22
CA ALA A 213 -15.34 2.68 -4.45
C ALA A 213 -16.55 3.61 -4.38
N TYR A 214 -16.69 4.28 -3.24
CA TYR A 214 -17.76 5.24 -3.01
C TYR A 214 -17.23 6.45 -2.24
N SER A 215 -17.67 7.63 -2.66
CA SER A 215 -17.48 8.90 -1.98
C SER A 215 -18.82 9.40 -1.47
N TRP A 216 -18.97 9.51 -0.16
CA TRP A 216 -20.12 10.06 0.51
C TRP A 216 -19.83 11.51 0.92
N VAL A 217 -20.46 12.45 0.24
CA VAL A 217 -20.41 13.88 0.57
C VAL A 217 -21.40 14.11 1.73
N VAL A 218 -20.87 14.11 2.95
CA VAL A 218 -21.66 14.28 4.19
C VAL A 218 -22.10 15.73 4.34
N SER A 219 -21.22 16.66 3.93
CA SER A 219 -21.49 18.10 3.91
C SER A 219 -20.53 18.79 2.91
N PRO A 220 -20.69 20.09 2.64
CA PRO A 220 -19.78 20.82 1.75
C PRO A 220 -18.29 20.77 2.16
N ARG A 221 -18.02 20.43 3.43
CA ARG A 221 -16.66 20.34 4.00
C ARG A 221 -16.23 18.93 4.31
N TRP A 222 -17.15 17.99 4.53
CA TRP A 222 -16.85 16.63 4.97
C TRP A 222 -17.10 15.60 3.86
N LEU A 223 -16.11 14.81 3.57
CA LEU A 223 -16.17 13.70 2.63
C LEU A 223 -15.67 12.43 3.32
N LEU A 224 -16.52 11.40 3.35
CA LEU A 224 -16.13 10.04 3.68
C LEU A 224 -15.99 9.26 2.38
N ALA A 225 -14.85 8.63 2.15
CA ALA A 225 -14.64 7.83 0.95
C ALA A 225 -14.04 6.47 1.31
N GLY A 226 -14.52 5.45 0.63
CA GLY A 226 -14.02 4.08 0.80
C GLY A 226 -13.84 3.39 -0.53
N MET A 227 -12.91 2.44 -0.58
CA MET A 227 -12.81 1.45 -1.64
C MET A 227 -12.44 0.09 -1.07
N VAL A 228 -12.96 -0.94 -1.69
CA VAL A 228 -12.60 -2.32 -1.42
C VAL A 228 -12.49 -3.06 -2.74
N SER A 229 -11.48 -3.90 -2.87
CA SER A 229 -11.35 -4.83 -3.98
C SER A 229 -10.87 -6.19 -3.47
N ALA A 230 -11.33 -7.22 -4.15
CA ALA A 230 -10.93 -8.59 -3.91
C ALA A 230 -10.61 -9.27 -5.25
N GLY A 231 -9.70 -10.20 -5.23
CA GLY A 231 -9.26 -10.87 -6.43
C GLY A 231 -8.46 -12.13 -6.17
N VAL A 232 -7.99 -12.71 -7.24
CA VAL A 232 -7.17 -13.91 -7.22
C VAL A 232 -5.92 -13.65 -8.07
N ASN A 233 -4.78 -13.92 -7.46
CA ASN A 233 -3.51 -13.97 -8.17
C ASN A 233 -3.19 -15.42 -8.50
N PHE A 234 -2.43 -15.63 -9.58
CA PHE A 234 -1.87 -16.91 -9.98
C PHE A 234 -0.35 -16.79 -10.01
N GLY A 235 0.31 -17.84 -9.58
CA GLY A 235 1.76 -17.84 -9.51
C GLY A 235 2.30 -19.07 -8.82
N ASN A 236 3.58 -19.03 -8.47
CA ASN A 236 4.24 -20.07 -7.67
C ASN A 236 5.65 -19.61 -7.25
N ASN A 237 6.35 -20.47 -6.52
CA ASN A 237 7.76 -20.29 -6.22
C ASN A 237 8.61 -20.33 -7.51
N SER A 238 9.73 -19.62 -7.56
CA SER A 238 10.57 -19.53 -8.74
C SER A 238 11.08 -20.91 -9.25
N GLU A 239 11.34 -21.82 -8.32
CA GLU A 239 11.85 -23.17 -8.64
C GLU A 239 10.81 -24.05 -9.38
N VAL A 240 9.51 -23.76 -9.22
CA VAL A 240 8.41 -24.58 -9.80
C VAL A 240 7.46 -23.75 -10.66
N LEU A 241 7.87 -22.55 -11.05
CA LEU A 241 7.05 -21.64 -11.84
C LEU A 241 6.92 -22.14 -13.28
N ALA A 242 5.82 -22.84 -13.53
CA ALA A 242 5.41 -23.30 -14.86
C ALA A 242 3.90 -23.21 -15.00
N TRP A 243 3.39 -23.06 -16.23
CA TRP A 243 1.95 -22.85 -16.47
C TRP A 243 1.03 -23.93 -15.87
N HIS A 244 1.50 -25.17 -15.82
CA HIS A 244 0.75 -26.31 -15.26
C HIS A 244 0.83 -26.43 -13.74
N ASN A 245 1.69 -25.63 -13.07
CA ASN A 245 1.92 -25.69 -11.63
C ASN A 245 1.47 -24.39 -10.91
N LEU A 246 0.70 -23.52 -11.58
CA LEU A 246 0.25 -22.27 -10.97
C LEU A 246 -0.74 -22.55 -9.82
N ARG A 247 -0.54 -21.84 -8.72
CA ARG A 247 -1.45 -21.83 -7.56
C ARG A 247 -2.25 -20.53 -7.54
N ALA A 248 -3.43 -20.59 -6.96
CA ALA A 248 -4.31 -19.46 -6.76
C ALA A 248 -4.08 -18.84 -5.37
N TYR A 249 -3.93 -17.53 -5.30
CA TYR A 249 -3.66 -16.75 -4.10
C TYR A 249 -4.73 -15.69 -3.92
N PRO A 250 -5.56 -15.77 -2.87
CA PRO A 250 -6.49 -14.70 -2.53
C PRO A 250 -5.75 -13.40 -2.25
N ALA A 251 -6.31 -12.29 -2.70
CA ALA A 251 -5.79 -10.96 -2.45
C ALA A 251 -6.93 -9.99 -2.19
N SER A 252 -6.74 -9.06 -1.26
CA SER A 252 -7.69 -7.99 -0.99
C SER A 252 -6.98 -6.68 -0.68
N ILE A 253 -7.59 -5.58 -1.10
CA ILE A 253 -7.14 -4.22 -0.81
C ILE A 253 -8.35 -3.41 -0.37
N GLY A 254 -8.20 -2.69 0.74
CA GLY A 254 -9.18 -1.74 1.24
C GLY A 254 -8.56 -0.38 1.49
N ARG A 255 -9.34 0.69 1.28
CA ARG A 255 -8.98 2.06 1.68
C ARG A 255 -10.19 2.75 2.26
N LEU A 256 -9.98 3.51 3.30
CA LEU A 256 -10.98 4.37 3.91
C LEU A 256 -10.36 5.73 4.19
N THR A 257 -11.06 6.80 3.88
CA THR A 257 -10.57 8.16 4.11
C THR A 257 -11.69 9.05 4.63
N LEU A 258 -11.42 9.76 5.70
CA LEU A 258 -12.24 10.87 6.18
C LEU A 258 -11.50 12.17 5.84
N ASN A 259 -12.13 13.01 5.01
CA ASN A 259 -11.57 14.28 4.57
C ASN A 259 -12.38 15.45 5.14
N TYR A 260 -11.67 16.47 5.63
CA TYR A 260 -12.23 17.77 5.96
C TYR A 260 -11.58 18.84 5.08
N ASN A 261 -12.37 19.56 4.30
CA ASN A 261 -11.93 20.54 3.32
C ASN A 261 -12.44 21.94 3.72
N ARG A 262 -11.51 22.88 3.89
CA ARG A 262 -11.81 24.27 4.21
C ARG A 262 -10.95 25.20 3.36
N GLU A 263 -11.59 25.95 2.43
CA GLU A 263 -10.91 26.91 1.56
C GLU A 263 -9.59 26.36 0.97
N ASP A 264 -8.47 26.85 1.46
CA ASP A 264 -7.12 26.48 1.01
C ASP A 264 -6.53 25.30 1.79
N TRP A 265 -7.24 24.74 2.77
CA TRP A 265 -6.74 23.65 3.61
C TRP A 265 -7.59 22.39 3.47
N SER A 266 -6.92 21.25 3.46
CA SER A 266 -7.58 19.95 3.58
C SER A 266 -6.86 19.10 4.62
N PHE A 267 -7.65 18.37 5.41
CA PHE A 267 -7.16 17.41 6.39
C PHE A 267 -7.74 16.04 6.04
N ALA A 268 -6.92 15.01 6.13
CA ALA A 268 -7.37 13.66 5.83
C ALA A 268 -6.83 12.66 6.85
N LEU A 269 -7.69 11.75 7.28
CA LEU A 269 -7.32 10.53 7.97
C LEU A 269 -7.59 9.37 7.03
N THR A 270 -6.54 8.65 6.63
CA THR A 270 -6.62 7.56 5.66
C THR A 270 -6.15 6.25 6.27
N GLY A 271 -6.93 5.19 6.11
CA GLY A 271 -6.53 3.82 6.37
C GLY A 271 -6.39 3.05 5.05
N ILE A 272 -5.31 2.30 4.90
CA ILE A 272 -5.09 1.39 3.79
C ILE A 272 -4.85 0.01 4.38
N PHE A 273 -5.50 -0.99 3.84
CA PHE A 273 -5.32 -2.38 4.20
C PHE A 273 -4.98 -3.18 2.94
N ASN A 274 -3.87 -3.90 2.96
CA ASN A 274 -3.44 -4.75 1.86
C ASN A 274 -3.08 -6.12 2.42
N ASN A 275 -3.82 -7.15 1.99
CA ASN A 275 -3.57 -8.54 2.35
C ASN A 275 -3.15 -9.33 1.11
N LYS A 276 -2.06 -10.09 1.24
CA LYS A 276 -1.54 -11.01 0.22
C LYS A 276 -1.17 -12.33 0.89
N THR A 277 -1.65 -13.41 0.33
CA THR A 277 -1.27 -14.77 0.74
C THR A 277 -0.06 -15.23 -0.08
N VAL A 278 0.89 -15.91 0.56
CA VAL A 278 2.04 -16.55 -0.08
C VAL A 278 2.13 -17.98 0.42
N TYR A 279 2.36 -18.93 -0.47
CA TYR A 279 2.59 -20.33 -0.09
C TYR A 279 4.06 -20.70 -0.29
N SER A 280 4.62 -21.43 0.70
CA SER A 280 5.92 -22.06 0.57
C SER A 280 5.90 -23.22 -0.42
N PRO A 281 7.04 -23.77 -0.84
CA PRO A 281 7.10 -25.02 -1.62
C PRO A 281 6.36 -26.17 -0.96
N SER A 282 6.40 -26.28 0.37
CA SER A 282 5.68 -27.28 1.19
C SER A 282 4.20 -26.95 1.43
N ALA A 283 3.64 -25.97 0.70
CA ALA A 283 2.25 -25.53 0.78
C ALA A 283 1.82 -24.88 2.11
N GLN A 284 2.76 -24.49 2.97
CA GLN A 284 2.43 -23.70 4.16
C GLN A 284 2.07 -22.27 3.77
N SER A 285 0.99 -21.73 4.34
CA SER A 285 0.50 -20.39 4.06
C SER A 285 1.14 -19.33 4.95
N PHE A 286 1.48 -18.20 4.35
CA PHE A 286 1.89 -16.98 5.02
C PHE A 286 0.99 -15.85 4.56
N GLU A 287 0.29 -15.20 5.49
CA GLU A 287 -0.50 -14.02 5.19
C GLU A 287 0.31 -12.77 5.51
N LEU A 288 0.50 -11.92 4.52
CA LEU A 288 1.25 -10.68 4.61
C LEU A 288 0.26 -9.52 4.71
N LEU A 289 0.01 -9.06 5.91
CA LEU A 289 -0.87 -7.93 6.20
C LEU A 289 -0.06 -6.64 6.24
N ALA A 290 -0.42 -5.67 5.42
CA ALA A 290 0.24 -4.37 5.40
C ALA A 290 -0.76 -3.23 5.62
N PRO A 291 -1.24 -3.03 6.86
CA PRO A 291 -2.06 -1.87 7.18
C PRO A 291 -1.18 -0.60 7.22
N THR A 292 -1.76 0.49 6.74
CA THR A 292 -1.18 1.83 6.85
C THR A 292 -2.25 2.78 7.33
N THR A 293 -1.98 3.55 8.35
CA THR A 293 -2.82 4.68 8.78
C THR A 293 -2.03 5.95 8.59
N GLN A 294 -2.65 6.97 8.00
CA GLN A 294 -1.97 8.21 7.67
C GLN A 294 -2.86 9.41 8.00
N PHE A 295 -2.31 10.35 8.76
CA PHE A 295 -2.88 11.68 8.89
C PHE A 295 -2.17 12.64 7.93
N THR A 296 -2.93 13.44 7.17
CA THR A 296 -2.41 14.33 6.14
C THR A 296 -2.99 15.73 6.31
N ILE A 297 -2.14 16.73 6.21
CA ILE A 297 -2.50 18.14 6.08
C ILE A 297 -2.06 18.61 4.71
N THR A 298 -2.98 19.20 3.96
CA THR A 298 -2.71 19.75 2.61
C THR A 298 -2.98 21.24 2.60
N ARG A 299 -2.02 22.02 2.12
CA ARG A 299 -2.19 23.45 1.78
C ARG A 299 -2.30 23.59 0.28
N HIS A 300 -3.40 24.17 -0.18
CA HIS A 300 -3.59 24.54 -1.58
C HIS A 300 -3.04 25.96 -1.81
N ILE A 301 -2.19 26.16 -2.81
CA ILE A 301 -1.45 27.39 -3.07
C ILE A 301 -1.85 27.90 -4.47
N ARG A 302 -2.14 29.20 -4.56
CA ARG A 302 -2.49 29.87 -5.83
C ARG A 302 -1.31 30.02 -6.77
#